data_c4d507da3fe18352f23799801fa93d63
#
_entry.id   c4d507da3fe18352f23799801fa93d63
#
_cell.length_a   1.000
_cell.length_b   1.000
_cell.length_c   1.000
_cell.angle_alpha   90.00
_cell.angle_beta   90.00
_cell.angle_gamma   90.00
#
_symmetry.space_group_name_H-M   'P 1'
#
loop_
_entity.id
_entity.type
_entity.pdbx_description
1 polymer ?
#
loop_
_entity_poly.entity_id
_entity_poly.type
_entity_poly.pdbx_seq_one_letter_code
_entity_poly.pdbx_strand_id
1 'polypeptide(L)'
;MDSIMQNVKVCIVCGACRNIHEHHIYFGANRKVSEQNGFKCYLCGRHHNQSNEGVHGKNGHELDQHLKQECQRVYERNHTREEFIGLIGRSYL
;
A
#
# COMPACT_ATOMS: atom_id res chain seq x y z
N MET A 1 7.44 -5.76 10.15
CA MET A 1 8.49 -5.41 9.17
C MET A 1 8.27 -3.99 8.69
N ASP A 2 9.35 -3.24 8.48
CA ASP A 2 9.24 -1.88 7.96
C ASP A 2 8.71 -1.88 6.52
N SER A 3 8.18 -0.73 6.10
CA SER A 3 7.67 -0.56 4.74
C SER A 3 8.78 -0.76 3.71
N ILE A 4 8.50 -1.51 2.65
CA ILE A 4 9.39 -1.59 1.49
C ILE A 4 9.20 -0.40 0.54
N MET A 5 8.17 0.43 0.79
CA MET A 5 7.80 1.57 -0.06
C MET A 5 8.42 2.87 0.42
N GLN A 6 8.57 3.05 1.73
CA GLN A 6 9.00 4.30 2.34
C GLN A 6 9.81 4.06 3.60
N ASN A 7 10.75 4.96 3.86
CA ASN A 7 11.49 4.98 5.13
C ASN A 7 11.26 6.29 5.92
N VAL A 8 10.37 7.15 5.44
CA VAL A 8 10.01 8.42 6.08
C VAL A 8 8.49 8.48 6.26
N LYS A 9 8.05 8.93 7.43
CA LYS A 9 6.63 8.96 7.78
C LYS A 9 5.94 10.21 7.21
N VAL A 10 5.79 10.25 5.91
CA VAL A 10 5.03 11.27 5.18
C VAL A 10 4.03 10.60 4.25
N CYS A 11 2.96 11.29 3.88
CA CYS A 11 2.00 10.77 2.92
C CYS A 11 2.69 10.50 1.58
N ILE A 12 2.61 9.26 1.09
CA ILE A 12 3.23 8.86 -0.17
C ILE A 12 2.63 9.60 -1.38
N VAL A 13 1.41 10.09 -1.24
CA VAL A 13 0.70 10.79 -2.33
C VAL A 13 1.04 12.28 -2.38
N CYS A 14 0.98 12.97 -1.22
CA CYS A 14 1.10 14.43 -1.20
C CYS A 14 2.24 14.98 -0.34
N GLY A 15 2.96 14.11 0.37
CA GLY A 15 4.08 14.54 1.21
C GLY A 15 3.70 15.18 2.54
N ALA A 16 2.41 15.23 2.88
CA ALA A 16 1.96 15.78 4.17
C ALA A 16 2.62 15.01 5.33
N CYS A 17 2.96 15.73 6.40
CA CYS A 17 3.61 15.15 7.57
C CYS A 17 2.71 15.14 8.81
N ARG A 18 1.44 15.51 8.66
CA ARG A 18 0.46 15.54 9.75
C ARG A 18 -0.69 14.59 9.45
N ASN A 19 -1.32 14.08 10.52
CA ASN A 19 -2.45 13.15 10.42
C ASN A 19 -2.10 11.96 9.52
N ILE A 20 -0.96 11.33 9.82
CA ILE A 20 -0.41 10.23 9.02
C ILE A 20 -0.86 8.90 9.59
N HIS A 21 -1.41 8.07 8.70
CA HIS A 21 -1.86 6.71 9.00
C HIS A 21 -0.95 5.70 8.31
N GLU A 22 -0.66 4.59 8.99
CA GLU A 22 0.00 3.45 8.36
C GLU A 22 -1.07 2.65 7.62
N HIS A 23 -0.90 2.51 6.31
CA HIS A 23 -1.84 1.80 5.44
C HIS A 23 -1.23 0.48 4.97
N HIS A 24 -1.90 -0.63 5.26
CA HIS A 24 -1.55 -1.94 4.70
C HIS A 24 -2.08 -2.01 3.27
N ILE A 25 -1.17 -2.13 2.30
CA ILE A 25 -1.50 -1.99 0.88
C ILE A 25 -2.44 -3.10 0.41
N TYR A 26 -2.16 -4.35 0.81
CA TYR A 26 -3.07 -5.47 0.60
C TYR A 26 -3.78 -5.73 1.91
N PHE A 27 -5.01 -5.27 2.00
CA PHE A 27 -5.78 -5.30 3.25
C PHE A 27 -6.78 -6.46 3.26
N GLY A 28 -7.69 -6.49 4.22
CA GLY A 28 -8.63 -7.59 4.37
C GLY A 28 -7.91 -8.89 4.72
N ALA A 29 -8.14 -9.94 3.96
CA ALA A 29 -7.52 -11.25 4.18
C ALA A 29 -5.98 -11.21 4.09
N ASN A 30 -5.42 -10.22 3.39
CA ASN A 30 -3.97 -10.10 3.19
C ASN A 30 -3.31 -9.09 4.13
N ARG A 31 -4.02 -8.56 5.13
CA ARG A 31 -3.46 -7.56 6.06
C ARG A 31 -2.26 -8.10 6.82
N LYS A 32 -2.36 -9.33 7.32
CA LYS A 32 -1.27 -9.98 8.06
C LYS A 32 -0.06 -10.21 7.17
N VAL A 33 -0.27 -10.66 5.95
CA VAL A 33 0.79 -10.86 4.95
C VAL A 33 1.46 -9.53 4.63
N SER A 34 0.68 -8.46 4.47
CA SER A 34 1.20 -7.11 4.24
C SER A 34 2.09 -6.66 5.38
N GLU A 35 1.65 -6.86 6.63
CA GLU A 35 2.46 -6.50 7.79
C GLU A 35 3.77 -7.29 7.86
N GLN A 36 3.71 -8.57 7.57
CA GLN A 36 4.88 -9.47 7.62
C GLN A 36 5.91 -9.15 6.53
N ASN A 37 5.49 -8.61 5.40
CA ASN A 37 6.36 -8.37 4.25
C ASN A 37 6.64 -6.88 3.98
N GLY A 38 6.15 -6.00 4.83
CA GLY A 38 6.35 -4.57 4.66
C GLY A 38 5.55 -3.97 3.50
N PHE A 39 4.45 -4.60 3.09
CA PHE A 39 3.53 -4.11 2.05
C PHE A 39 2.63 -3.04 2.65
N LYS A 40 3.23 -1.93 3.02
CA LYS A 40 2.55 -0.83 3.68
C LYS A 40 3.16 0.50 3.30
N CYS A 41 2.38 1.56 3.41
CA CYS A 41 2.83 2.92 3.16
C CYS A 41 2.16 3.86 4.14
N TYR A 42 2.58 5.13 4.13
CA TYR A 42 1.96 6.17 4.94
C TYR A 42 1.05 7.02 4.08
N LEU A 43 -0.14 7.29 4.58
CA LEU A 43 -1.12 8.14 3.93
C LEU A 43 -1.65 9.15 4.95
N CYS A 44 -1.84 10.40 4.54
CA CYS A 44 -2.56 11.35 5.38
C CYS A 44 -4.04 10.95 5.41
N GLY A 45 -4.79 11.49 6.38
CA GLY A 45 -6.20 11.14 6.53
C GLY A 45 -7.00 11.34 5.25
N ARG A 46 -6.75 12.42 4.53
CA ARG A 46 -7.42 12.73 3.26
C ARG A 46 -7.21 11.63 2.21
N HIS A 47 -6.00 11.08 2.12
CA HIS A 47 -5.68 10.04 1.13
C HIS A 47 -5.91 8.63 1.65
N HIS A 48 -6.27 8.47 2.91
CA HIS A 48 -6.55 7.18 3.52
C HIS A 48 -8.06 6.91 3.61
N ASN A 49 -8.72 7.43 4.64
CA ASN A 49 -10.12 7.10 4.92
C ASN A 49 -11.00 8.28 5.36
N GLN A 50 -10.47 9.51 5.32
CA GLN A 50 -11.18 10.69 5.80
C GLN A 50 -11.79 11.54 4.68
N SER A 51 -11.75 11.07 3.44
CA SER A 51 -12.38 11.72 2.30
C SER A 51 -12.77 10.70 1.24
N ASN A 52 -13.56 11.12 0.26
CA ASN A 52 -13.97 10.26 -0.86
C ASN A 52 -12.82 9.93 -1.80
N GLU A 53 -11.74 10.71 -1.77
CA GLU A 53 -10.55 10.52 -2.62
C GLU A 53 -9.49 9.63 -1.97
N GLY A 54 -9.65 9.26 -0.70
CA GLY A 54 -8.75 8.33 -0.03
C GLY A 54 -8.90 6.91 -0.55
N VAL A 55 -7.90 6.06 -0.30
CA VAL A 55 -7.89 4.67 -0.78
C VAL A 55 -9.12 3.87 -0.36
N HIS A 56 -9.70 4.20 0.79
CA HIS A 56 -10.92 3.57 1.29
C HIS A 56 -12.17 4.40 0.98
N GLY A 57 -12.02 5.50 0.25
CA GLY A 57 -13.11 6.39 -0.10
C GLY A 57 -13.84 5.95 -1.36
N LYS A 58 -14.98 6.58 -1.60
CA LYS A 58 -15.86 6.28 -2.75
C LYS A 58 -15.13 6.38 -4.10
N ASN A 59 -14.20 7.35 -4.23
CA ASN A 59 -13.47 7.62 -5.47
C ASN A 59 -12.02 7.12 -5.41
N GLY A 60 -11.68 6.27 -4.45
CA GLY A 60 -10.29 5.87 -4.18
C GLY A 60 -9.80 4.65 -4.94
N HIS A 61 -10.60 4.08 -5.83
CA HIS A 61 -10.25 2.82 -6.51
C HIS A 61 -8.95 2.92 -7.32
N GLU A 62 -8.77 3.98 -8.08
CA GLU A 62 -7.56 4.15 -8.90
C GLU A 62 -6.31 4.30 -8.03
N LEU A 63 -6.40 5.06 -6.95
CA LEU A 63 -5.29 5.21 -6.00
C LEU A 63 -4.95 3.87 -5.35
N ASP A 64 -5.95 3.12 -4.91
CA ASP A 64 -5.78 1.80 -4.33
C ASP A 64 -5.05 0.85 -5.29
N GLN A 65 -5.52 0.79 -6.53
CA GLN A 65 -4.90 -0.06 -7.56
C GLN A 65 -3.47 0.38 -7.87
N HIS A 66 -3.24 1.70 -7.96
CA HIS A 66 -1.90 2.24 -8.21
C HIS A 66 -0.92 1.83 -7.11
N LEU A 67 -1.31 1.97 -5.85
CA LEU A 67 -0.45 1.58 -4.73
C LEU A 67 -0.16 0.08 -4.74
N LYS A 68 -1.14 -0.74 -5.06
CA LYS A 68 -0.97 -2.20 -5.16
C LYS A 68 -0.01 -2.58 -6.28
N GLN A 69 -0.10 -1.91 -7.43
CA GLN A 69 0.80 -2.14 -8.54
C GLN A 69 2.23 -1.70 -8.21
N GLU A 70 2.39 -0.52 -7.64
CA GLU A 70 3.71 -0.01 -7.27
C GLU A 70 4.38 -0.87 -6.21
N CYS A 71 3.63 -1.33 -5.21
CA CYS A 71 4.16 -2.22 -4.18
C CYS A 71 4.64 -3.54 -4.80
N GLN A 72 3.87 -4.10 -5.72
CA GLN A 72 4.28 -5.32 -6.43
C GLN A 72 5.55 -5.08 -7.23
N ARG A 73 5.69 -3.95 -7.93
CA ARG A 73 6.91 -3.62 -8.68
C ARG A 73 8.13 -3.54 -7.78
N VAL A 74 7.99 -2.92 -6.61
CA VAL A 74 9.09 -2.83 -5.63
C VAL A 74 9.48 -4.22 -5.15
N TYR A 75 8.51 -5.06 -4.79
CA TYR A 75 8.78 -6.43 -4.36
C TYR A 75 9.50 -7.23 -5.44
N GLU A 76 9.06 -7.10 -6.69
CA GLU A 76 9.62 -7.86 -7.83
C GLU A 76 11.02 -7.39 -8.24
N ARG A 77 11.58 -6.36 -7.63
CA ARG A 77 13.01 -6.01 -7.82
C ARG A 77 13.94 -7.12 -7.31
N ASN A 78 13.50 -7.85 -6.28
CA ASN A 78 14.32 -8.88 -5.62
C ASN A 78 13.63 -10.24 -5.52
N HIS A 79 12.42 -10.36 -6.07
CA HIS A 79 11.60 -11.58 -5.99
C HIS A 79 10.88 -11.80 -7.31
N THR A 80 10.37 -13.01 -7.51
CA THR A 80 9.62 -13.35 -8.72
C THR A 80 8.13 -13.01 -8.56
N ARG A 81 7.43 -12.97 -9.69
CA ARG A 81 5.98 -12.81 -9.70
C ARG A 81 5.29 -14.00 -9.04
N GLU A 82 5.80 -15.21 -9.25
CA GLU A 82 5.27 -16.41 -8.62
C GLU A 82 5.36 -16.32 -7.09
N GLU A 83 6.44 -15.77 -6.57
CA GLU A 83 6.58 -15.52 -5.13
C GLU A 83 5.53 -14.52 -4.63
N PHE A 84 5.32 -13.43 -5.39
CA PHE A 84 4.29 -12.45 -5.05
C PHE A 84 2.89 -13.09 -5.03
N ILE A 85 2.55 -13.85 -6.06
CA ILE A 85 1.25 -14.52 -6.16
C ILE A 85 1.08 -15.52 -5.03
N GLY A 86 2.16 -16.20 -4.64
CA GLY A 86 2.13 -17.12 -3.50
C GLY A 86 1.80 -16.43 -2.18
N LEU A 87 2.22 -15.17 -2.01
CA LEU A 87 1.91 -14.37 -0.82
C LEU A 87 0.49 -13.77 -0.86
N ILE A 88 0.11 -13.18 -1.97
CA ILE A 88 -1.09 -12.32 -2.08
C ILE A 88 -2.27 -13.03 -2.74
N GLY A 89 -2.01 -14.02 -3.58
CA GLY A 89 -3.05 -14.82 -4.24
C GLY A 89 -3.32 -14.40 -5.69
N ARG A 90 -2.76 -13.27 -6.15
CA ARG A 90 -2.92 -12.81 -7.53
C ARG A 90 -1.87 -11.76 -7.88
N SER A 91 -1.72 -11.48 -9.17
CA SER A 91 -0.94 -10.34 -9.65
C SER A 91 -1.86 -9.12 -9.88
N TYR A 92 -1.33 -7.93 -9.62
CA TYR A 92 -1.98 -6.65 -9.95
C TYR A 92 -1.35 -5.99 -11.18
N LEU A 93 -0.34 -6.61 -11.75
CA LEU A 93 0.36 -6.13 -12.94
C LEU A 93 -0.09 -6.83 -14.23
#